data_3e6fa6d13cca20d7d62865828275546d
#
_entry.id   3e6fa6d13cca20d7d62865828275546d
#
_cell.length_a   1.000
_cell.length_b   1.000
_cell.length_c   1.000
_cell.angle_alpha   90.00
_cell.angle_beta   90.00
_cell.angle_gamma   90.00
#
_symmetry.space_group_name_H-M   'P 1'
#
loop_
_entity.id
_entity.type
_entity.pdbx_description
1 polymer ?
#
loop_
_entity_poly.entity_id
_entity_poly.type
_entity_poly.pdbx_seq_one_letter_code
_entity_poly.pdbx_strand_id
1 'polypeptide(L)'
;MRVLIASKKFVNTLERHLRPRCRAEHLILVLAGTVALTAGAQTWPPAVSVPDAPQPKEEVTLRATPLNILKDQGVIWSSPARIRDKDFGYLIPLGLAVAGAITTDHQAMSDVVSHNVSFNNANTKASNVLVGPLIAAPALIFAAGHFTGNDHARETGILGGEAILDGLVVEQGMKLIFWRERPTVDNARGKFFQTSVGMDSSFPSSHTVIAWSSAAVLAEEYPSRLNRFGIYTLATGVSLTRVLGQQHFPSDVLVGSAFGWMIGHYVYKKRHRWHDEISR
;
A
#
# COMPACT_ATOMS: atom_id res chain seq x y z
N MET A 1 -57.08 -14.99 -6.64
CA MET A 1 -55.80 -15.74 -6.84
C MET A 1 -54.91 -15.20 -7.99
N ARG A 2 -55.36 -14.35 -8.91
CA ARG A 2 -54.53 -13.76 -10.02
C ARG A 2 -53.79 -12.48 -9.66
N VAL A 3 -54.22 -11.73 -8.64
CA VAL A 3 -53.57 -10.43 -8.23
C VAL A 3 -52.34 -10.64 -7.40
N LEU A 4 -52.26 -11.71 -6.62
CA LEU A 4 -51.09 -12.02 -5.78
C LEU A 4 -49.84 -12.50 -6.55
N ILE A 5 -50.05 -13.08 -7.75
CA ILE A 5 -48.96 -13.57 -8.60
C ILE A 5 -48.29 -12.42 -9.39
N ALA A 6 -49.04 -11.38 -9.76
CA ALA A 6 -48.50 -10.20 -10.42
C ALA A 6 -47.61 -9.35 -9.48
N SER A 7 -47.98 -9.26 -8.20
CA SER A 7 -47.20 -8.51 -7.21
C SER A 7 -45.83 -9.14 -6.93
N LYS A 8 -45.73 -10.48 -6.82
CA LYS A 8 -44.43 -11.16 -6.60
C LYS A 8 -43.48 -11.06 -7.81
N LYS A 9 -44.02 -11.08 -9.05
CA LYS A 9 -43.19 -10.90 -10.25
C LYS A 9 -42.64 -9.46 -10.38
N PHE A 10 -43.43 -8.46 -10.01
CA PHE A 10 -43.02 -7.06 -10.06
C PHE A 10 -41.93 -6.74 -9.01
N VAL A 11 -42.10 -7.23 -7.78
CA VAL A 11 -41.11 -7.06 -6.70
C VAL A 11 -39.79 -7.76 -7.04
N ASN A 12 -39.84 -9.01 -7.55
CA ASN A 12 -38.63 -9.75 -7.96
C ASN A 12 -37.91 -9.13 -9.18
N THR A 13 -38.61 -8.38 -10.04
CA THR A 13 -38.02 -7.69 -11.18
C THR A 13 -37.35 -6.39 -10.76
N LEU A 14 -37.92 -5.66 -9.79
CA LEU A 14 -37.29 -4.49 -9.20
C LEU A 14 -36.03 -4.84 -8.38
N GLU A 15 -36.07 -5.94 -7.63
CA GLU A 15 -34.92 -6.41 -6.87
C GLU A 15 -33.75 -6.85 -7.75
N ARG A 16 -34.00 -7.37 -8.95
CA ARG A 16 -32.93 -7.77 -9.88
C ARG A 16 -32.24 -6.60 -10.58
N HIS A 17 -32.89 -5.44 -10.70
CA HIS A 17 -32.33 -4.29 -11.42
C HIS A 17 -31.64 -3.26 -10.51
N LEU A 18 -31.82 -3.31 -9.20
CA LEU A 18 -31.28 -2.30 -8.28
C LEU A 18 -30.04 -2.77 -7.47
N ARG A 19 -29.69 -4.05 -7.49
CA ARG A 19 -28.67 -4.57 -6.56
C ARG A 19 -27.19 -4.49 -6.99
N PRO A 20 -26.73 -4.53 -8.25
CA PRO A 20 -25.29 -4.62 -8.49
C PRO A 20 -24.57 -3.29 -8.73
N ARG A 21 -25.27 -2.23 -9.18
CA ARG A 21 -24.55 -1.02 -9.66
C ARG A 21 -24.19 0.00 -8.59
N CYS A 22 -25.04 0.24 -7.61
CA CYS A 22 -24.76 1.26 -6.59
C CYS A 22 -23.66 0.88 -5.58
N ARG A 23 -23.46 -0.42 -5.29
CA ARG A 23 -22.56 -0.88 -4.24
C ARG A 23 -21.09 -0.90 -4.67
N ALA A 24 -20.81 -1.23 -5.92
CA ALA A 24 -19.43 -1.21 -6.44
C ALA A 24 -18.88 0.22 -6.56
N GLU A 25 -19.74 1.18 -6.91
CA GLU A 25 -19.34 2.59 -7.00
C GLU A 25 -18.96 3.18 -5.64
N HIS A 26 -19.64 2.78 -4.56
CA HIS A 26 -19.31 3.25 -3.21
C HIS A 26 -18.01 2.66 -2.68
N LEU A 27 -17.70 1.40 -2.99
CA LEU A 27 -16.43 0.79 -2.60
C LEU A 27 -15.26 1.43 -3.35
N ILE A 28 -15.42 1.68 -4.65
CA ILE A 28 -14.41 2.37 -5.47
C ILE A 28 -14.17 3.80 -4.95
N LEU A 29 -15.25 4.50 -4.57
CA LEU A 29 -15.14 5.85 -3.99
C LEU A 29 -14.45 5.85 -2.62
N VAL A 30 -14.73 4.88 -1.76
CA VAL A 30 -14.06 4.77 -0.44
C VAL A 30 -12.58 4.42 -0.62
N LEU A 31 -12.24 3.47 -1.48
CA LEU A 31 -10.85 3.11 -1.76
C LEU A 31 -10.11 4.20 -2.54
N ALA A 32 -10.76 4.84 -3.50
CA ALA A 32 -10.19 5.98 -4.22
C ALA A 32 -10.03 7.21 -3.30
N GLY A 33 -10.98 7.45 -2.40
CA GLY A 33 -10.94 8.53 -1.43
C GLY A 33 -9.81 8.34 -0.40
N THR A 34 -9.57 7.12 0.05
CA THR A 34 -8.47 6.83 1.00
C THR A 34 -7.10 6.92 0.34
N VAL A 35 -6.99 6.54 -0.94
CA VAL A 35 -5.75 6.71 -1.71
C VAL A 35 -5.51 8.18 -2.03
N ALA A 36 -6.55 8.96 -2.31
CA ALA A 36 -6.44 10.41 -2.51
C ALA A 36 -6.02 11.14 -1.23
N LEU A 37 -6.45 10.69 -0.05
CA LEU A 37 -5.99 11.23 1.24
C LEU A 37 -4.50 10.98 1.48
N THR A 38 -3.97 9.82 1.10
CA THR A 38 -2.53 9.53 1.19
C THR A 38 -1.71 10.28 0.14
N ALA A 39 -2.26 10.49 -1.06
CA ALA A 39 -1.61 11.28 -2.11
C ALA A 39 -1.69 12.80 -1.85
N GLY A 40 -2.76 13.28 -1.19
CA GLY A 40 -2.94 14.70 -0.83
C GLY A 40 -2.06 15.14 0.35
N ALA A 41 -1.53 14.23 1.15
CA ALA A 41 -0.58 14.53 2.22
C ALA A 41 0.80 15.03 1.72
N GLN A 42 0.97 15.20 0.41
CA GLN A 42 2.19 15.75 -0.19
C GLN A 42 2.35 17.26 -0.08
N THR A 43 1.36 18.00 0.41
CA THR A 43 1.53 19.41 0.79
C THR A 43 1.98 19.49 2.24
N TRP A 44 3.15 18.94 2.53
CA TRP A 44 3.81 19.14 3.81
C TRP A 44 4.20 20.62 3.93
N PRO A 45 3.84 21.32 5.01
CA PRO A 45 4.42 22.61 5.26
C PRO A 45 5.93 22.45 5.39
N PRO A 46 6.72 23.38 4.82
CA PRO A 46 8.17 23.27 4.93
C PRO A 46 8.55 23.17 6.41
N ALA A 47 9.26 22.13 6.77
CA ALA A 47 9.84 22.03 8.09
C ALA A 47 10.73 23.26 8.26
N VAL A 48 10.47 24.06 9.27
CA VAL A 48 11.39 25.13 9.70
C VAL A 48 12.66 24.39 10.13
N SER A 49 13.62 24.31 9.21
CA SER A 49 14.91 23.71 9.46
C SER A 49 15.73 24.67 10.34
N VAL A 50 15.91 24.32 11.59
CA VAL A 50 17.12 24.74 12.31
C VAL A 50 18.28 24.13 11.52
N PRO A 51 19.35 24.88 11.18
CA PRO A 51 20.49 24.35 10.46
C PRO A 51 21.26 23.38 11.36
N ASP A 52 20.85 22.12 11.38
CA ASP A 52 21.72 21.08 11.86
C ASP A 52 22.87 20.92 10.84
N ALA A 53 24.10 20.84 11.34
CA ALA A 53 25.26 20.54 10.50
C ALA A 53 24.93 19.31 9.63
N PRO A 54 25.23 19.33 8.32
CA PRO A 54 24.86 18.25 7.42
C PRO A 54 25.41 16.94 7.99
N GLN A 55 24.52 16.10 8.48
CA GLN A 55 24.88 14.74 8.91
C GLN A 55 25.42 14.02 7.66
N PRO A 56 26.56 13.32 7.75
CA PRO A 56 27.06 12.55 6.62
C PRO A 56 25.97 11.55 6.24
N LYS A 57 25.46 11.66 5.02
CA LYS A 57 24.43 10.76 4.49
C LYS A 57 24.99 9.34 4.50
N GLU A 58 24.17 8.37 4.90
CA GLU A 58 24.55 6.96 4.93
C GLU A 58 24.94 6.50 3.51
N GLU A 59 25.92 5.60 3.43
CA GLU A 59 26.44 5.13 2.15
C GLU A 59 25.40 4.29 1.40
N VAL A 60 25.08 4.65 0.16
CA VAL A 60 24.14 3.93 -0.72
C VAL A 60 24.93 2.96 -1.58
N THR A 61 25.17 1.76 -1.06
CA THR A 61 25.83 0.67 -1.78
C THR A 61 25.16 -0.66 -1.47
N LEU A 62 25.24 -1.62 -2.38
CA LEU A 62 24.71 -2.97 -2.14
C LEU A 62 25.35 -3.64 -0.91
N ARG A 63 26.58 -3.30 -0.58
CA ARG A 63 27.28 -3.84 0.61
C ARG A 63 26.73 -3.27 1.90
N ALA A 64 26.32 -2.00 1.90
CA ALA A 64 25.77 -1.33 3.07
C ALA A 64 24.29 -1.70 3.30
N THR A 65 23.55 -2.10 2.26
CA THR A 65 22.10 -2.37 2.32
C THR A 65 21.67 -3.31 3.46
N PRO A 66 22.34 -4.45 3.76
CA PRO A 66 21.92 -5.29 4.87
C PRO A 66 21.99 -4.58 6.23
N LEU A 67 23.07 -3.81 6.46
CA LEU A 67 23.24 -3.04 7.70
C LEU A 67 22.23 -1.88 7.76
N ASN A 68 21.96 -1.24 6.63
CA ASN A 68 20.97 -0.18 6.52
C ASN A 68 19.59 -0.69 6.91
N ILE A 69 19.16 -1.83 6.35
CA ILE A 69 17.90 -2.48 6.71
C ILE A 69 17.81 -2.74 8.21
N LEU A 70 18.85 -3.30 8.83
CA LEU A 70 18.85 -3.55 10.28
C LEU A 70 18.69 -2.27 11.10
N LYS A 71 19.38 -1.19 10.72
CA LYS A 71 19.24 0.12 11.38
C LYS A 71 17.84 0.68 11.18
N ASP A 72 17.27 0.55 9.97
CA ASP A 72 15.95 1.03 9.62
C ASP A 72 14.86 0.30 10.40
N GLN A 73 14.97 -1.02 10.54
CA GLN A 73 14.05 -1.77 11.38
C GLN A 73 14.07 -1.27 12.83
N GLY A 74 15.24 -0.95 13.39
CA GLY A 74 15.34 -0.35 14.72
C GLY A 74 14.59 0.99 14.82
N VAL A 75 14.69 1.84 13.80
CA VAL A 75 13.97 3.12 13.73
C VAL A 75 12.48 2.92 13.53
N ILE A 76 12.07 2.06 12.59
CA ILE A 76 10.68 1.83 12.23
C ILE A 76 9.91 1.25 13.43
N TRP A 77 10.42 0.19 14.06
CA TRP A 77 9.75 -0.45 15.20
C TRP A 77 9.75 0.39 16.47
N SER A 78 10.71 1.32 16.63
CA SER A 78 10.70 2.28 17.73
C SER A 78 9.93 3.57 17.42
N SER A 79 9.45 3.77 16.19
CA SER A 79 8.74 4.99 15.76
C SER A 79 7.48 5.31 16.58
N PRO A 80 6.67 4.32 17.04
CA PRO A 80 5.52 4.64 17.89
C PRO A 80 5.87 5.36 19.19
N ALA A 81 7.07 5.08 19.76
CA ALA A 81 7.55 5.76 20.96
C ALA A 81 8.11 7.17 20.70
N ARG A 82 8.19 7.59 19.42
CA ARG A 82 8.77 8.87 19.00
C ARG A 82 7.73 9.79 18.32
N ILE A 83 6.43 9.46 18.41
CA ILE A 83 5.34 10.29 17.89
C ILE A 83 5.36 11.64 18.59
N ARG A 84 5.26 12.71 17.82
CA ARG A 84 5.23 14.12 18.29
C ARG A 84 3.87 14.73 17.95
N ASP A 85 3.54 15.81 18.62
CA ASP A 85 2.24 16.51 18.42
C ASP A 85 1.96 16.82 16.95
N LYS A 86 2.97 17.23 16.19
CA LYS A 86 2.83 17.50 14.76
C LYS A 86 2.44 16.27 13.92
N ASP A 87 2.75 15.08 14.40
CA ASP A 87 2.50 13.85 13.68
C ASP A 87 1.03 13.43 13.79
N PHE A 88 0.28 13.94 14.79
CA PHE A 88 -1.16 13.69 14.93
C PHE A 88 -1.99 14.24 13.77
N GLY A 89 -1.50 15.26 13.07
CA GLY A 89 -2.20 15.85 11.92
C GLY A 89 -2.47 14.84 10.79
N TYR A 90 -1.62 13.83 10.61
CA TYR A 90 -1.82 12.76 9.62
C TYR A 90 -2.15 11.41 10.26
N LEU A 91 -1.66 11.14 11.48
CA LEU A 91 -1.93 9.85 12.15
C LEU A 91 -3.39 9.72 12.57
N ILE A 92 -4.05 10.80 13.02
CA ILE A 92 -5.46 10.75 13.39
C ILE A 92 -6.35 10.47 12.19
N PRO A 93 -6.29 11.21 11.07
CA PRO A 93 -7.07 10.89 9.88
C PRO A 93 -6.83 9.48 9.36
N LEU A 94 -5.56 9.02 9.31
CA LEU A 94 -5.23 7.67 8.90
C LEU A 94 -5.82 6.63 9.86
N GLY A 95 -5.68 6.83 11.17
CA GLY A 95 -6.24 5.93 12.18
C GLY A 95 -7.76 5.82 12.09
N LEU A 96 -8.46 6.95 11.88
CA LEU A 96 -9.91 6.98 11.68
C LEU A 96 -10.31 6.25 10.37
N ALA A 97 -9.55 6.45 9.29
CA ALA A 97 -9.79 5.76 8.03
C ALA A 97 -9.60 4.24 8.16
N VAL A 98 -8.54 3.81 8.86
CA VAL A 98 -8.29 2.38 9.14
C VAL A 98 -9.39 1.80 10.02
N ALA A 99 -9.77 2.48 11.10
CA ALA A 99 -10.85 2.03 11.98
C ALA A 99 -12.18 1.91 11.22
N GLY A 100 -12.52 2.92 10.42
CA GLY A 100 -13.70 2.88 9.55
C GLY A 100 -13.64 1.73 8.54
N ALA A 101 -12.50 1.49 7.91
CA ALA A 101 -12.32 0.37 6.99
C ALA A 101 -12.49 -0.98 7.70
N ILE A 102 -11.90 -1.17 8.88
CA ILE A 102 -12.05 -2.41 9.67
C ILE A 102 -13.52 -2.68 10.00
N THR A 103 -14.28 -1.67 10.41
CA THR A 103 -15.70 -1.82 10.73
C THR A 103 -16.58 -2.16 9.54
N THR A 104 -16.17 -1.78 8.34
CA THR A 104 -16.90 -2.03 7.08
C THR A 104 -16.36 -3.20 6.27
N ASP A 105 -15.22 -3.79 6.65
CA ASP A 105 -14.55 -4.87 5.91
C ASP A 105 -15.46 -6.05 5.60
N HIS A 106 -16.19 -6.55 6.63
CA HIS A 106 -17.11 -7.67 6.43
C HIS A 106 -18.19 -7.32 5.41
N GLN A 107 -18.85 -6.17 5.54
CA GLN A 107 -19.89 -5.74 4.61
C GLN A 107 -19.34 -5.51 3.21
N ALA A 108 -18.15 -4.92 3.09
CA ALA A 108 -17.49 -4.72 1.82
C ALA A 108 -17.24 -6.05 1.09
N MET A 109 -16.76 -7.06 1.82
CA MET A 109 -16.44 -8.36 1.23
C MET A 109 -17.67 -9.23 0.98
N SER A 110 -18.71 -9.17 1.84
CA SER A 110 -19.91 -9.99 1.71
C SER A 110 -20.93 -9.42 0.71
N ASP A 111 -21.08 -8.09 0.67
CA ASP A 111 -22.18 -7.45 -0.03
C ASP A 111 -21.75 -6.73 -1.32
N VAL A 112 -20.50 -6.27 -1.40
CA VAL A 112 -20.02 -5.41 -2.49
C VAL A 112 -19.07 -6.13 -3.43
N VAL A 113 -18.09 -6.85 -2.90
CA VAL A 113 -17.11 -7.57 -3.72
C VAL A 113 -17.78 -8.79 -4.35
N SER A 114 -17.55 -8.99 -5.63
CA SER A 114 -18.11 -10.12 -6.38
C SER A 114 -17.65 -11.46 -5.84
N HIS A 115 -18.56 -12.42 -5.72
CA HIS A 115 -18.26 -13.82 -5.37
C HIS A 115 -18.08 -14.71 -6.62
N ASN A 116 -18.01 -14.12 -7.81
CA ASN A 116 -17.75 -14.86 -9.04
C ASN A 116 -16.29 -15.32 -9.08
N VAL A 117 -16.07 -16.63 -9.06
CA VAL A 117 -14.72 -17.24 -8.98
C VAL A 117 -13.84 -16.80 -10.16
N SER A 118 -14.38 -16.71 -11.38
CA SER A 118 -13.61 -16.30 -12.57
C SER A 118 -13.18 -14.84 -12.45
N PHE A 119 -14.04 -13.95 -11.96
CA PHE A 119 -13.74 -12.55 -11.72
C PHE A 119 -12.66 -12.39 -10.63
N ASN A 120 -12.79 -13.11 -9.52
CA ASN A 120 -11.84 -13.04 -8.41
C ASN A 120 -10.46 -13.58 -8.83
N ASN A 121 -10.42 -14.69 -9.55
CA ASN A 121 -9.18 -15.25 -10.10
C ASN A 121 -8.53 -14.31 -11.12
N ALA A 122 -9.31 -13.65 -11.98
CA ALA A 122 -8.79 -12.65 -12.91
C ALA A 122 -8.14 -11.48 -12.16
N ASN A 123 -8.78 -10.95 -11.11
CA ASN A 123 -8.23 -9.87 -10.28
C ASN A 123 -6.97 -10.32 -9.51
N THR A 124 -6.96 -11.53 -8.98
CA THR A 124 -5.76 -12.09 -8.34
C THR A 124 -4.58 -12.20 -9.31
N LYS A 125 -4.81 -12.69 -10.53
CA LYS A 125 -3.80 -12.71 -11.58
C LYS A 125 -3.37 -11.29 -11.97
N ALA A 126 -4.32 -10.37 -12.13
CA ALA A 126 -4.02 -8.97 -12.44
C ALA A 126 -3.13 -8.33 -11.37
N SER A 127 -3.39 -8.56 -10.07
CA SER A 127 -2.54 -8.03 -9.00
C SER A 127 -1.10 -8.54 -9.07
N ASN A 128 -0.91 -9.82 -9.41
CA ASN A 128 0.41 -10.42 -9.56
C ASN A 128 1.17 -9.84 -10.78
N VAL A 129 0.44 -9.57 -11.88
CA VAL A 129 1.03 -8.92 -13.07
C VAL A 129 1.36 -7.45 -12.79
N LEU A 130 0.45 -6.71 -12.14
CA LEU A 130 0.63 -5.28 -11.86
C LEU A 130 1.74 -5.00 -10.85
N VAL A 131 1.97 -5.87 -9.87
CA VAL A 131 3.06 -5.70 -8.90
C VAL A 131 4.43 -6.00 -9.52
N GLY A 132 4.46 -6.85 -10.57
CA GLY A 132 5.69 -7.26 -11.23
C GLY A 132 6.62 -6.11 -11.65
N PRO A 133 6.14 -5.10 -12.39
CA PRO A 133 6.93 -3.93 -12.74
C PRO A 133 7.48 -3.18 -11.52
N LEU A 134 6.72 -3.04 -10.43
CA LEU A 134 7.16 -2.35 -9.21
C LEU A 134 8.22 -3.13 -8.44
N ILE A 135 8.22 -4.47 -8.53
CA ILE A 135 9.28 -5.32 -7.99
C ILE A 135 10.53 -5.27 -8.88
N ALA A 136 10.33 -5.33 -10.21
CA ALA A 136 11.42 -5.43 -11.16
C ALA A 136 12.13 -4.08 -11.38
N ALA A 137 11.41 -2.95 -11.31
CA ALA A 137 11.96 -1.64 -11.64
C ALA A 137 13.22 -1.29 -10.85
N PRO A 138 13.32 -1.45 -9.52
CA PRO A 138 14.56 -1.19 -8.79
C PRO A 138 15.75 -1.97 -9.33
N ALA A 139 15.59 -3.28 -9.60
CA ALA A 139 16.67 -4.10 -10.12
C ALA A 139 17.07 -3.72 -11.55
N LEU A 140 16.08 -3.43 -12.41
CA LEU A 140 16.34 -3.01 -13.80
C LEU A 140 16.98 -1.64 -13.86
N ILE A 141 16.54 -0.68 -13.05
CA ILE A 141 17.11 0.66 -12.96
C ILE A 141 18.55 0.60 -12.43
N PHE A 142 18.79 -0.22 -11.39
CA PHE A 142 20.14 -0.47 -10.89
C PHE A 142 21.06 -1.04 -11.98
N ALA A 143 20.60 -2.08 -12.67
CA ALA A 143 21.39 -2.70 -13.75
C ALA A 143 21.67 -1.70 -14.88
N ALA A 144 20.67 -0.95 -15.34
CA ALA A 144 20.85 0.08 -16.34
C ALA A 144 21.87 1.13 -15.88
N GLY A 145 21.78 1.62 -14.64
CA GLY A 145 22.73 2.57 -14.07
C GLY A 145 24.14 2.00 -13.96
N HIS A 146 24.27 0.72 -13.61
CA HIS A 146 25.57 0.05 -13.54
C HIS A 146 26.26 -0.03 -14.91
N PHE A 147 25.54 -0.45 -15.96
CA PHE A 147 26.10 -0.60 -17.30
C PHE A 147 26.33 0.72 -18.02
N THR A 148 25.57 1.77 -17.70
CA THR A 148 25.71 3.10 -18.34
C THR A 148 26.59 4.07 -17.55
N GLY A 149 27.04 3.69 -16.35
CA GLY A 149 27.78 4.60 -15.45
C GLY A 149 26.91 5.71 -14.85
N ASN A 150 25.58 5.54 -14.81
CA ASN A 150 24.66 6.52 -14.26
C ASN A 150 24.46 6.26 -12.75
N ASP A 151 25.11 7.10 -11.94
CA ASP A 151 25.08 6.96 -10.47
C ASP A 151 23.70 7.20 -9.87
N HIS A 152 22.91 8.15 -10.41
CA HIS A 152 21.54 8.38 -9.99
C HIS A 152 20.66 7.13 -10.18
N ALA A 153 20.73 6.50 -11.35
CA ALA A 153 19.98 5.28 -11.61
C ALA A 153 20.43 4.12 -10.70
N ARG A 154 21.75 3.99 -10.42
CA ARG A 154 22.26 2.99 -9.47
C ARG A 154 21.70 3.21 -8.06
N GLU A 155 21.76 4.46 -7.58
CA GLU A 155 21.23 4.85 -6.28
C GLU A 155 19.73 4.57 -6.19
N THR A 156 18.94 5.03 -7.16
CA THR A 156 17.50 4.76 -7.23
C THR A 156 17.17 3.27 -7.11
N GLY A 157 17.90 2.44 -7.85
CA GLY A 157 17.68 0.99 -7.82
C GLY A 157 17.97 0.38 -6.45
N ILE A 158 19.05 0.81 -5.78
CA ILE A 158 19.38 0.34 -4.43
C ILE A 158 18.31 0.79 -3.43
N LEU A 159 17.92 2.06 -3.43
CA LEU A 159 16.93 2.61 -2.51
C LEU A 159 15.56 1.95 -2.70
N GLY A 160 15.14 1.72 -3.95
CA GLY A 160 13.89 1.02 -4.24
C GLY A 160 13.89 -0.43 -3.73
N GLY A 161 14.99 -1.14 -3.93
CA GLY A 161 15.18 -2.49 -3.41
C GLY A 161 15.19 -2.54 -1.88
N GLU A 162 15.90 -1.62 -1.24
CA GLU A 162 15.96 -1.47 0.21
C GLU A 162 14.58 -1.18 0.81
N ALA A 163 13.83 -0.25 0.22
CA ALA A 163 12.47 0.06 0.68
C ALA A 163 11.50 -1.13 0.58
N ILE A 164 11.61 -1.94 -0.48
CA ILE A 164 10.84 -3.18 -0.59
C ILE A 164 11.20 -4.16 0.53
N LEU A 165 12.49 -4.37 0.78
CA LEU A 165 12.96 -5.31 1.81
C LEU A 165 12.57 -4.84 3.21
N ASP A 166 12.71 -3.56 3.53
CA ASP A 166 12.25 -2.97 4.78
C ASP A 166 10.74 -3.15 4.97
N GLY A 167 9.97 -2.89 3.91
CA GLY A 167 8.53 -3.09 3.90
C GLY A 167 8.14 -4.54 4.17
N LEU A 168 8.83 -5.51 3.55
CA LEU A 168 8.59 -6.93 3.76
C LEU A 168 8.90 -7.39 5.19
N VAL A 169 9.99 -6.90 5.80
CA VAL A 169 10.31 -7.23 7.20
C VAL A 169 9.21 -6.71 8.14
N VAL A 170 8.77 -5.47 7.94
CA VAL A 170 7.68 -4.88 8.74
C VAL A 170 6.38 -5.65 8.54
N GLU A 171 6.04 -5.97 7.30
CA GLU A 171 4.83 -6.71 6.94
C GLU A 171 4.81 -8.10 7.58
N GLN A 172 5.91 -8.84 7.51
CA GLN A 172 6.02 -10.17 8.14
C GLN A 172 5.90 -10.06 9.68
N GLY A 173 6.54 -9.06 10.28
CA GLY A 173 6.41 -8.80 11.72
C GLY A 173 4.95 -8.53 12.12
N MET A 174 4.24 -7.70 11.34
CA MET A 174 2.83 -7.42 11.60
C MET A 174 1.94 -8.65 11.41
N LYS A 175 2.20 -9.50 10.43
CA LYS A 175 1.47 -10.77 10.25
C LYS A 175 1.59 -11.67 11.47
N LEU A 176 2.79 -11.76 12.05
CA LEU A 176 3.05 -12.53 13.27
C LEU A 176 2.36 -11.93 14.51
N ILE A 177 2.07 -10.63 14.52
CA ILE A 177 1.39 -9.96 15.64
C ILE A 177 -0.13 -10.11 15.51
N PHE A 178 -0.68 -9.89 14.31
CA PHE A 178 -2.13 -9.72 14.14
C PHE A 178 -2.88 -10.97 13.74
N TRP A 179 -2.26 -11.97 13.10
CA TRP A 179 -2.86 -13.25 12.68
C TRP A 179 -4.31 -13.13 12.20
N ARG A 180 -4.53 -12.27 11.20
CA ARG A 180 -5.86 -11.99 10.68
C ARG A 180 -6.29 -13.04 9.66
N GLU A 181 -7.51 -13.53 9.76
CA GLU A 181 -8.15 -14.40 8.76
C GLU A 181 -8.30 -13.65 7.42
N ARG A 182 -8.27 -14.41 6.30
CA ARG A 182 -8.54 -13.89 4.97
C ARG A 182 -10.04 -13.76 4.68
N PRO A 183 -10.45 -12.91 3.68
CA PRO A 183 -11.86 -12.78 3.29
C PRO A 183 -12.53 -14.09 2.86
N THR A 184 -11.75 -15.07 2.39
CA THR A 184 -12.24 -16.37 1.92
C THR A 184 -12.57 -17.35 3.07
N VAL A 185 -12.28 -16.97 4.32
CA VAL A 185 -12.49 -17.80 5.51
C VAL A 185 -13.59 -17.20 6.39
N ASP A 186 -14.32 -18.05 7.09
CA ASP A 186 -15.33 -17.69 8.10
C ASP A 186 -16.32 -16.60 7.64
N ASN A 187 -16.80 -16.75 6.40
CA ASN A 187 -17.77 -15.83 5.80
C ASN A 187 -17.27 -14.35 5.82
N ALA A 188 -15.99 -14.14 5.53
CA ALA A 188 -15.35 -12.82 5.49
C ALA A 188 -15.45 -12.01 6.80
N ARG A 189 -15.47 -12.65 7.96
CA ARG A 189 -15.47 -11.94 9.25
C ARG A 189 -14.14 -11.28 9.58
N GLY A 190 -13.04 -11.80 9.05
CA GLY A 190 -11.71 -11.21 9.19
C GLY A 190 -11.25 -11.05 10.63
N LYS A 191 -11.42 -12.09 11.44
CA LYS A 191 -11.03 -12.09 12.85
C LYS A 191 -9.53 -11.93 13.01
N PHE A 192 -9.14 -11.10 13.95
CA PHE A 192 -7.74 -10.92 14.36
C PHE A 192 -7.35 -11.93 15.44
N PHE A 193 -6.04 -12.13 15.61
CA PHE A 193 -5.42 -12.96 16.65
C PHE A 193 -5.80 -14.45 16.57
N GLN A 194 -5.99 -14.95 15.34
CA GLN A 194 -6.27 -16.36 15.09
C GLN A 194 -4.97 -17.13 14.86
N THR A 195 -4.43 -17.77 15.89
CA THR A 195 -3.13 -18.47 15.84
C THR A 195 -3.07 -19.59 14.80
N SER A 196 -4.20 -20.15 14.39
CA SER A 196 -4.31 -21.14 13.32
C SER A 196 -3.94 -20.62 11.94
N VAL A 197 -3.96 -19.30 11.73
CA VAL A 197 -3.63 -18.65 10.45
C VAL A 197 -2.13 -18.64 10.17
N GLY A 198 -1.29 -18.49 11.21
CA GLY A 198 0.15 -18.44 11.09
C GLY A 198 0.64 -17.36 10.13
N MET A 199 1.58 -17.72 9.26
CA MET A 199 2.17 -16.81 8.26
C MET A 199 1.23 -16.45 7.10
N ASP A 200 0.09 -17.13 6.96
CA ASP A 200 -0.93 -16.81 5.95
C ASP A 200 -1.89 -15.69 6.39
N SER A 201 -1.51 -14.93 7.41
CA SER A 201 -2.26 -13.76 7.87
C SER A 201 -2.57 -12.78 6.73
N SER A 202 -3.80 -12.29 6.72
CA SER A 202 -4.22 -11.32 5.69
C SER A 202 -3.70 -9.91 5.95
N PHE A 203 -3.34 -9.57 7.18
CA PHE A 203 -3.00 -8.20 7.59
C PHE A 203 -1.51 -8.03 7.90
N PRO A 204 -0.87 -7.02 7.28
CA PRO A 204 -1.32 -6.25 6.12
C PRO A 204 -1.08 -6.97 4.78
N SER A 205 -1.49 -6.36 3.65
CA SER A 205 -1.29 -6.93 2.32
C SER A 205 0.15 -6.79 1.83
N SER A 206 0.86 -7.91 1.62
CA SER A 206 2.24 -7.94 1.14
C SER A 206 2.41 -7.28 -0.23
N HIS A 207 1.53 -7.60 -1.20
CA HIS A 207 1.56 -7.00 -2.53
C HIS A 207 1.45 -5.48 -2.46
N THR A 208 0.62 -5.00 -1.57
CA THR A 208 0.39 -3.56 -1.39
C THR A 208 1.58 -2.88 -0.73
N VAL A 209 2.16 -3.49 0.32
CA VAL A 209 3.38 -2.96 0.96
C VAL A 209 4.51 -2.86 -0.07
N ILE A 210 4.78 -3.92 -0.83
CA ILE A 210 5.81 -3.93 -1.88
C ILE A 210 5.54 -2.85 -2.92
N ALA A 211 4.31 -2.80 -3.44
CA ALA A 211 3.95 -1.85 -4.49
C ALA A 211 4.16 -0.39 -4.05
N TRP A 212 3.71 -0.03 -2.85
CA TRP A 212 3.79 1.33 -2.36
C TRP A 212 5.18 1.72 -1.84
N SER A 213 5.97 0.78 -1.32
CA SER A 213 7.37 1.03 -0.95
C SER A 213 8.21 1.38 -2.18
N SER A 214 8.12 0.58 -3.23
CA SER A 214 8.80 0.84 -4.49
C SER A 214 8.28 2.12 -5.16
N ALA A 215 6.95 2.28 -5.22
CA ALA A 215 6.32 3.44 -5.84
C ALA A 215 6.73 4.76 -5.17
N ALA A 216 6.85 4.79 -3.85
CA ALA A 216 7.27 5.98 -3.12
C ALA A 216 8.68 6.42 -3.52
N VAL A 217 9.65 5.50 -3.55
CA VAL A 217 11.01 5.80 -3.97
C VAL A 217 11.04 6.27 -5.42
N LEU A 218 10.44 5.50 -6.34
CA LEU A 218 10.44 5.83 -7.77
C LEU A 218 9.77 7.17 -8.08
N ALA A 219 8.68 7.51 -7.39
CA ALA A 219 7.97 8.77 -7.57
C ALA A 219 8.74 9.98 -7.04
N GLU A 220 9.56 9.79 -6.02
CA GLU A 220 10.45 10.84 -5.49
C GLU A 220 11.70 11.00 -6.35
N GLU A 221 12.30 9.93 -6.85
CA GLU A 221 13.49 9.98 -7.72
C GLU A 221 13.17 10.53 -9.12
N TYR A 222 11.95 10.27 -9.62
CA TYR A 222 11.49 10.77 -10.93
C TYR A 222 10.26 11.66 -10.79
N PRO A 223 10.37 12.88 -10.26
CA PRO A 223 9.27 13.69 -9.74
C PRO A 223 8.38 14.36 -10.79
N SER A 224 8.46 13.99 -12.08
CA SER A 224 7.55 14.53 -13.08
C SER A 224 6.10 14.17 -12.75
N ARG A 225 5.14 15.05 -13.05
CA ARG A 225 3.71 14.81 -12.78
C ARG A 225 3.20 13.54 -13.43
N LEU A 226 3.65 13.26 -14.66
CA LEU A 226 3.25 12.07 -15.41
C LEU A 226 3.79 10.78 -14.77
N ASN A 227 5.07 10.79 -14.38
CA ASN A 227 5.69 9.64 -13.72
C ASN A 227 4.99 9.33 -12.38
N ARG A 228 4.81 10.34 -11.53
CA ARG A 228 4.10 10.19 -10.25
C ARG A 228 2.70 9.64 -10.44
N PHE A 229 1.95 10.19 -11.39
CA PHE A 229 0.62 9.71 -11.72
C PHE A 229 0.63 8.25 -12.17
N GLY A 230 1.50 7.88 -13.11
CA GLY A 230 1.60 6.51 -13.61
C GLY A 230 2.01 5.51 -12.53
N ILE A 231 3.04 5.83 -11.74
CA ILE A 231 3.56 4.98 -10.68
C ILE A 231 2.50 4.73 -9.59
N TYR A 232 1.84 5.79 -9.10
CA TYR A 232 0.81 5.64 -8.07
C TYR A 232 -0.48 5.01 -8.60
N THR A 233 -0.81 5.23 -9.88
CA THR A 233 -1.93 4.51 -10.51
C THR A 233 -1.66 3.01 -10.55
N LEU A 234 -0.45 2.60 -10.89
CA LEU A 234 -0.05 1.19 -10.88
C LEU A 234 -0.14 0.59 -9.46
N ALA A 235 0.41 1.26 -8.45
CA ALA A 235 0.33 0.81 -7.06
C ALA A 235 -1.12 0.72 -6.55
N THR A 236 -1.96 1.69 -6.94
CA THR A 236 -3.41 1.67 -6.65
C THR A 236 -4.10 0.51 -7.34
N GLY A 237 -3.75 0.21 -8.60
CA GLY A 237 -4.26 -0.94 -9.34
C GLY A 237 -3.94 -2.27 -8.64
N VAL A 238 -2.71 -2.43 -8.13
CA VAL A 238 -2.35 -3.58 -7.27
C VAL A 238 -3.27 -3.64 -6.06
N SER A 239 -3.44 -2.54 -5.35
CA SER A 239 -4.26 -2.47 -4.14
C SER A 239 -5.72 -2.87 -4.39
N LEU A 240 -6.35 -2.29 -5.41
CA LEU A 240 -7.73 -2.58 -5.77
C LEU A 240 -7.94 -4.05 -6.18
N THR A 241 -7.04 -4.58 -7.00
CA THR A 241 -7.16 -5.96 -7.48
C THR A 241 -6.96 -7.00 -6.37
N ARG A 242 -6.27 -6.67 -5.26
CA ARG A 242 -6.19 -7.53 -4.07
C ARG A 242 -7.53 -7.64 -3.35
N VAL A 243 -8.28 -6.55 -3.24
CA VAL A 243 -9.62 -6.53 -2.66
C VAL A 243 -10.61 -7.24 -3.58
N LEU A 244 -10.62 -6.88 -4.89
CA LEU A 244 -11.52 -7.48 -5.87
C LEU A 244 -11.27 -8.98 -6.09
N GLY A 245 -10.05 -9.44 -5.86
CA GLY A 245 -9.68 -10.86 -5.87
C GLY A 245 -9.99 -11.60 -4.58
N GLN A 246 -10.63 -10.97 -3.59
CA GLN A 246 -10.94 -11.53 -2.26
C GLN A 246 -9.70 -12.06 -1.51
N GLN A 247 -8.53 -11.50 -1.80
CA GLN A 247 -7.28 -11.90 -1.14
C GLN A 247 -7.05 -11.14 0.16
N HIS A 248 -7.53 -9.90 0.25
CA HIS A 248 -7.36 -9.00 1.37
C HIS A 248 -8.59 -8.14 1.59
N PHE A 249 -8.79 -7.72 2.83
CA PHE A 249 -9.80 -6.72 3.18
C PHE A 249 -9.37 -5.32 2.75
N PRO A 250 -10.32 -4.36 2.56
CA PRO A 250 -10.00 -2.96 2.34
C PRO A 250 -9.03 -2.37 3.37
N SER A 251 -9.19 -2.68 4.66
CA SER A 251 -8.28 -2.20 5.70
C SER A 251 -6.86 -2.78 5.60
N ASP A 252 -6.70 -4.05 5.19
CA ASP A 252 -5.37 -4.66 4.97
C ASP A 252 -4.58 -3.93 3.89
N VAL A 253 -5.30 -3.55 2.84
CA VAL A 253 -4.75 -2.83 1.69
C VAL A 253 -4.45 -1.38 2.05
N LEU A 254 -5.34 -0.72 2.80
CA LEU A 254 -5.13 0.66 3.25
C LEU A 254 -3.88 0.76 4.15
N VAL A 255 -3.77 -0.14 5.13
CA VAL A 255 -2.60 -0.19 6.02
C VAL A 255 -1.34 -0.54 5.24
N GLY A 256 -1.40 -1.54 4.36
CA GLY A 256 -0.27 -1.92 3.51
C GLY A 256 0.20 -0.77 2.61
N SER A 257 -0.74 0.02 2.04
CA SER A 257 -0.42 1.21 1.24
C SER A 257 0.27 2.29 2.07
N ALA A 258 -0.28 2.60 3.25
CA ALA A 258 0.26 3.62 4.14
C ALA A 258 1.67 3.25 4.64
N PHE A 259 1.86 2.03 5.13
CA PHE A 259 3.18 1.57 5.59
C PHE A 259 4.19 1.50 4.45
N GLY A 260 3.80 0.93 3.30
CA GLY A 260 4.68 0.88 2.14
C GLY A 260 5.14 2.27 1.73
N TRP A 261 4.21 3.22 1.59
CA TRP A 261 4.54 4.59 1.23
C TRP A 261 5.43 5.29 2.28
N MET A 262 5.10 5.16 3.57
CA MET A 262 5.91 5.76 4.65
C MET A 262 7.33 5.20 4.69
N ILE A 263 7.49 3.88 4.50
CA ILE A 263 8.81 3.24 4.48
C ILE A 263 9.62 3.70 3.26
N GLY A 264 9.03 3.69 2.06
CA GLY A 264 9.71 4.14 0.87
C GLY A 264 10.12 5.60 0.95
N HIS A 265 9.23 6.46 1.44
CA HIS A 265 9.53 7.88 1.67
C HIS A 265 10.64 8.08 2.72
N TYR A 266 10.63 7.29 3.82
CA TYR A 266 11.66 7.33 4.84
C TYR A 266 13.02 6.93 4.27
N VAL A 267 13.12 5.82 3.53
CA VAL A 267 14.36 5.34 2.91
C VAL A 267 14.92 6.41 1.97
N TYR A 268 14.05 6.95 1.08
CA TYR A 268 14.42 8.04 0.19
C TYR A 268 14.97 9.26 0.96
N LYS A 269 14.22 9.79 1.91
CA LYS A 269 14.62 11.00 2.68
C LYS A 269 15.91 10.82 3.44
N LYS A 270 16.13 9.62 3.95
CA LYS A 270 17.32 9.34 4.75
C LYS A 270 18.61 9.25 3.92
N ARG A 271 18.54 8.73 2.69
CA ARG A 271 19.74 8.33 1.93
C ARG A 271 19.90 8.99 0.57
N HIS A 272 18.86 9.54 -0.03
CA HIS A 272 18.96 10.18 -1.35
C HIS A 272 20.01 11.29 -1.35
N ARG A 273 20.95 11.28 -2.31
CA ARG A 273 22.09 12.19 -2.38
C ARG A 273 22.05 13.13 -3.58
N TRP A 274 21.44 12.72 -4.67
CA TRP A 274 21.57 13.34 -5.98
C TRP A 274 21.19 14.82 -6.04
N HIS A 275 20.17 15.26 -5.30
CA HIS A 275 19.73 16.66 -5.32
C HIS A 275 20.71 17.64 -4.66
N ASP A 276 21.52 17.16 -3.71
CA ASP A 276 22.43 18.04 -2.95
C ASP A 276 23.70 18.37 -3.73
N GLU A 277 24.07 17.60 -4.75
CA GLU A 277 25.25 17.84 -5.59
C GLU A 277 24.98 18.86 -6.70
N ILE A 278 23.74 18.96 -7.20
CA ILE A 278 23.36 19.94 -8.25
C ILE A 278 23.18 21.35 -7.68
N SER A 279 22.92 21.46 -6.37
CA SER A 279 22.67 22.75 -5.69
C SER A 279 23.95 23.40 -5.11
N ARG A 280 25.10 22.79 -5.27
CA ARG A 280 26.43 23.32 -4.93
C ARG A 280 27.21 23.73 -6.18
#